data_debafb5efc6947150368b643b4143ec5
#
_entry.id   debafb5efc6947150368b643b4143ec5
#
_cell.length_a   1.000
_cell.length_b   1.000
_cell.length_c   1.000
_cell.angle_alpha   90.00
_cell.angle_beta   90.00
_cell.angle_gamma   90.00
#
_symmetry.space_group_name_H-M   'P 1'
#
loop_
_entity.id
_entity.type
_entity.pdbx_description
1 polymer ?
#
loop_
_entity_poly.entity_id
_entity_poly.type
_entity_poly.pdbx_seq_one_letter_code
_entity_poly.pdbx_strand_id
1 'polypeptide(L)'
;MNKIPSFTIDHERLLRGIYVSRKDEVGNETVTTFDIRMKEPNREPVLHVGAIHAIEHLAATFLRNDPEWKDRVIYWGPMGCLTGNYLILRGDLESKDIVDLMRRTFQFVADFEGEIPGAAPRDCGNYLLHDLPMAKWESRKYLTEVLNNITEANLVYPSL
;
A
#
# COMPACT_ATOMS: atom_id res chain seq x y z
N MET A 1 0.13 -0.16 29.83
CA MET A 1 0.22 0.59 28.55
C MET A 1 -1.04 0.30 27.76
N ASN A 2 -1.68 1.32 27.19
CA ASN A 2 -2.86 1.12 26.34
C ASN A 2 -2.43 0.63 24.95
N LYS A 3 -3.28 -0.21 24.32
CA LYS A 3 -3.03 -0.64 22.93
C LYS A 3 -3.13 0.55 21.99
N ILE A 4 -2.21 0.63 21.05
CA ILE A 4 -2.27 1.62 19.97
C ILE A 4 -3.28 1.14 18.89
N PRO A 5 -3.82 2.04 18.04
CA PRO A 5 -4.85 1.67 17.05
C PRO A 5 -4.48 0.47 16.18
N SER A 6 -3.23 0.37 15.74
CA SER A 6 -2.77 -0.74 14.90
C SER A 6 -2.89 -2.12 15.57
N PHE A 7 -2.95 -2.18 16.91
CA PHE A 7 -3.07 -3.43 17.67
C PHE A 7 -4.52 -3.76 18.04
N THR A 8 -5.48 -2.97 17.60
CA THR A 8 -6.91 -3.20 17.86
C THR A 8 -7.64 -3.84 16.68
N ILE A 9 -6.95 -4.06 15.56
CA ILE A 9 -7.48 -4.72 14.37
C ILE A 9 -7.37 -6.23 14.55
N ASP A 10 -8.42 -6.97 14.20
CA ASP A 10 -8.41 -8.42 14.24
C ASP A 10 -7.61 -9.00 13.06
N HIS A 11 -6.31 -9.21 13.30
CA HIS A 11 -5.39 -9.74 12.28
C HIS A 11 -5.64 -11.21 11.93
N GLU A 12 -6.37 -11.97 12.77
CA GLU A 12 -6.69 -13.36 12.49
C GLU A 12 -7.75 -13.51 11.40
N ARG A 13 -8.61 -12.49 11.24
CA ARG A 13 -9.68 -12.47 10.25
C ARG A 13 -9.47 -11.48 9.11
N LEU A 14 -8.41 -10.67 9.18
CA LEU A 14 -8.13 -9.64 8.19
C LEU A 14 -7.81 -10.25 6.82
N LEU A 15 -8.57 -9.86 5.81
CA LEU A 15 -8.35 -10.26 4.41
C LEU A 15 -7.43 -9.25 3.72
N ARG A 16 -6.92 -9.64 2.56
CA ARG A 16 -6.26 -8.70 1.64
C ARG A 16 -7.28 -7.66 1.17
N GLY A 17 -6.86 -6.41 1.01
CA GLY A 17 -7.78 -5.36 0.60
C GLY A 17 -7.22 -3.96 0.78
N ILE A 18 -8.13 -2.99 0.86
CA ILE A 18 -7.87 -1.57 1.10
C ILE A 18 -8.74 -1.15 2.28
N TYR A 19 -8.12 -0.68 3.35
CA TYR A 19 -8.86 -0.32 4.57
C TYR A 19 -8.50 1.09 5.03
N VAL A 20 -9.48 1.83 5.54
CA VAL A 20 -9.22 3.03 6.30
C VAL A 20 -8.66 2.61 7.65
N SER A 21 -7.38 2.87 7.87
CA SER A 21 -6.71 2.56 9.14
C SER A 21 -7.07 3.58 10.22
N ARG A 22 -6.98 4.86 9.87
CA ARG A 22 -7.34 5.96 10.76
C ARG A 22 -7.54 7.26 9.98
N LYS A 23 -8.24 8.18 10.61
CA LYS A 23 -8.37 9.57 10.16
C LYS A 23 -7.86 10.48 11.25
N ASP A 24 -7.08 11.49 10.88
CA ASP A 24 -6.52 12.48 11.79
C ASP A 24 -6.93 13.89 11.34
N GLU A 25 -7.33 14.72 12.30
CA GLU A 25 -7.58 16.14 12.05
C GLU A 25 -6.27 16.90 12.24
N VAL A 26 -5.89 17.68 11.24
CA VAL A 26 -4.69 18.55 11.27
C VAL A 26 -5.10 19.95 10.84
N GLY A 27 -5.30 20.84 11.79
CA GLY A 27 -5.91 22.15 11.53
C GLY A 27 -7.33 22.00 11.01
N ASN A 28 -7.59 22.52 9.81
CA ASN A 28 -8.89 22.42 9.13
C ASN A 28 -8.94 21.26 8.12
N GLU A 29 -7.89 20.45 8.04
CA GLU A 29 -7.78 19.36 7.09
C GLU A 29 -7.93 18.02 7.79
N THR A 30 -8.48 17.04 7.06
CA THR A 30 -8.46 15.63 7.47
C THR A 30 -7.36 14.92 6.71
N VAL A 31 -6.65 14.03 7.40
CA VAL A 31 -5.64 13.15 6.81
C VAL A 31 -6.10 11.71 7.00
N THR A 32 -6.23 10.97 5.90
CA THR A 32 -6.66 9.57 5.93
C THR A 32 -5.46 8.65 5.69
N THR A 33 -5.24 7.72 6.59
CA THR A 33 -4.25 6.65 6.46
C THR A 33 -4.94 5.37 6.00
N PHE A 34 -4.49 4.84 4.87
CA PHE A 34 -4.99 3.59 4.31
C PHE A 34 -4.02 2.45 4.55
N ASP A 35 -4.57 1.32 4.91
CA ASP A 35 -3.92 0.02 4.99
C ASP A 35 -4.10 -0.70 3.65
N ILE A 36 -3.02 -0.79 2.87
CA ILE A 36 -3.01 -1.47 1.58
C ILE A 36 -2.49 -2.88 1.83
N ARG A 37 -3.42 -3.79 2.17
CA ARG A 37 -3.09 -5.14 2.64
C ARG A 37 -2.97 -6.11 1.48
N MET A 38 -1.73 -6.54 1.22
CA MET A 38 -1.41 -7.43 0.09
C MET A 38 -1.35 -8.90 0.48
N LYS A 39 -1.17 -9.21 1.76
CA LYS A 39 -1.09 -10.57 2.30
C LYS A 39 -2.01 -10.73 3.50
N GLU A 40 -2.63 -11.91 3.61
CA GLU A 40 -3.39 -12.24 4.82
C GLU A 40 -2.42 -12.46 5.99
N PRO A 41 -2.55 -11.67 7.08
CA PRO A 41 -1.61 -11.78 8.19
C PRO A 41 -1.59 -13.18 8.81
N ASN A 42 -0.39 -13.71 9.02
CA ASN A 42 -0.15 -14.99 9.69
C ASN A 42 -0.73 -16.24 8.98
N ARG A 43 -1.31 -16.10 7.80
CA ARG A 43 -1.94 -17.20 7.05
C ARG A 43 -1.27 -17.52 5.72
N GLU A 44 -0.36 -16.67 5.27
CA GLU A 44 0.40 -16.89 4.03
C GLU A 44 1.80 -16.27 4.17
N PRO A 45 2.75 -16.65 3.30
CA PRO A 45 4.08 -16.05 3.28
C PRO A 45 4.01 -14.53 3.04
N VAL A 46 4.84 -13.80 3.76
CA VAL A 46 4.95 -12.33 3.62
C VAL A 46 5.68 -11.94 2.34
N LEU A 47 5.62 -10.64 2.01
CA LEU A 47 6.38 -10.07 0.90
C LEU A 47 7.88 -10.16 1.20
N HIS A 48 8.68 -10.54 0.20
CA HIS A 48 10.12 -10.49 0.31
C HIS A 48 10.60 -9.03 0.44
N VAL A 49 11.63 -8.79 1.23
CA VAL A 49 12.11 -7.42 1.51
C VAL A 49 12.51 -6.65 0.25
N GLY A 50 13.14 -7.31 -0.72
CA GLY A 50 13.49 -6.68 -2.00
C GLY A 50 12.27 -6.37 -2.86
N ALA A 51 11.23 -7.21 -2.80
CA ALA A 51 9.98 -6.98 -3.52
C ALA A 51 9.23 -5.77 -2.96
N ILE A 52 9.04 -5.70 -1.64
CA ILE A 52 8.31 -4.59 -1.03
C ILE A 52 9.07 -3.26 -1.17
N HIS A 53 10.41 -3.30 -1.14
CA HIS A 53 11.24 -2.12 -1.37
C HIS A 53 11.10 -1.60 -2.81
N ALA A 54 11.11 -2.49 -3.80
CA ALA A 54 10.86 -2.12 -5.19
C ALA A 54 9.46 -1.55 -5.38
N ILE A 55 8.44 -2.16 -4.77
CA ILE A 55 7.06 -1.65 -4.76
C ILE A 55 7.02 -0.24 -4.14
N GLU A 56 7.74 -0.02 -3.05
CA GLU A 56 7.82 1.30 -2.41
C GLU A 56 8.27 2.39 -3.41
N HIS A 57 9.40 2.18 -4.09
CA HIS A 57 9.92 3.15 -5.04
C HIS A 57 8.98 3.38 -6.23
N LEU A 58 8.47 2.30 -6.81
CA LEU A 58 7.61 2.38 -7.99
C LEU A 58 6.25 3.00 -7.69
N ALA A 59 5.60 2.57 -6.61
CA ALA A 59 4.30 3.12 -6.21
C ALA A 59 4.42 4.57 -5.76
N ALA A 60 5.43 4.92 -4.98
CA ALA A 60 5.66 6.31 -4.57
C ALA A 60 5.87 7.22 -5.79
N THR A 61 6.63 6.76 -6.77
CA THR A 61 6.86 7.50 -8.01
C THR A 61 5.57 7.69 -8.80
N PHE A 62 4.79 6.62 -8.97
CA PHE A 62 3.51 6.69 -9.68
C PHE A 62 2.54 7.65 -9.00
N LEU A 63 2.35 7.50 -7.70
CA LEU A 63 1.39 8.30 -6.92
C LEU A 63 1.71 9.78 -6.94
N ARG A 64 2.99 10.13 -6.79
CA ARG A 64 3.44 11.53 -6.79
C ARG A 64 3.48 12.17 -8.18
N ASN A 65 3.22 11.40 -9.24
CA ASN A 65 3.08 11.88 -10.60
C ASN A 65 1.64 11.73 -11.14
N ASP A 66 0.72 11.17 -10.36
CA ASP A 66 -0.68 11.04 -10.77
C ASP A 66 -1.33 12.44 -10.87
N PRO A 67 -1.93 12.80 -12.03
CA PRO A 67 -2.48 14.14 -12.23
C PRO A 67 -3.58 14.53 -11.23
N GLU A 68 -4.35 13.55 -10.76
CA GLU A 68 -5.47 13.79 -9.84
C GLU A 68 -5.03 13.80 -8.38
N TRP A 69 -4.11 12.91 -7.99
CA TRP A 69 -3.81 12.64 -6.60
C TRP A 69 -2.48 13.17 -6.08
N LYS A 70 -1.55 13.57 -6.96
CA LYS A 70 -0.18 13.97 -6.57
C LYS A 70 -0.11 14.99 -5.44
N ASP A 71 -1.03 15.96 -5.44
CA ASP A 71 -1.03 17.05 -4.46
C ASP A 71 -1.66 16.65 -3.12
N ARG A 72 -2.22 15.44 -3.05
CA ARG A 72 -2.81 14.87 -1.83
C ARG A 72 -1.91 13.82 -1.17
N VAL A 73 -0.90 13.33 -1.87
CA VAL A 73 -0.03 12.26 -1.36
C VAL A 73 0.90 12.82 -0.28
N ILE A 74 0.77 12.27 0.92
CA ILE A 74 1.64 12.61 2.05
C ILE A 74 2.74 11.55 2.19
N TYR A 75 2.37 10.27 2.14
CA TYR A 75 3.32 9.17 2.34
C TYR A 75 2.83 7.87 1.72
N TRP A 76 3.77 7.12 1.18
CA TRP A 76 3.64 5.71 0.82
C TRP A 76 4.84 4.96 1.37
N GLY A 77 4.61 3.86 2.07
CA GLY A 77 5.71 3.07 2.60
C GLY A 77 5.28 1.70 3.10
N PRO A 78 6.25 0.79 3.26
CA PRO A 78 5.99 -0.59 3.67
C PRO A 78 5.61 -0.69 5.14
N MET A 79 4.81 -1.71 5.46
CA MET A 79 4.59 -2.14 6.84
C MET A 79 5.77 -2.98 7.32
N GLY A 80 6.17 -2.82 8.58
CA GLY A 80 7.23 -3.61 9.18
C GLY A 80 6.95 -5.11 9.22
N CYS A 81 5.67 -5.52 9.20
CA CYS A 81 5.28 -6.93 9.15
C CYS A 81 5.36 -7.54 7.73
N LEU A 82 5.69 -6.74 6.70
CA LEU A 82 5.85 -7.16 5.31
C LEU A 82 4.56 -7.74 4.67
N THR A 83 3.39 -7.34 5.15
CA THR A 83 2.11 -7.81 4.61
C THR A 83 1.40 -6.79 3.72
N GLY A 84 1.96 -5.61 3.58
CA GLY A 84 1.41 -4.54 2.75
C GLY A 84 2.09 -3.21 2.98
N ASN A 85 1.39 -2.14 2.58
CA ASN A 85 1.91 -0.78 2.62
C ASN A 85 0.89 0.15 3.28
N TYR A 86 1.37 1.30 3.75
CA TYR A 86 0.51 2.41 4.14
C TYR A 86 0.52 3.49 3.07
N LEU A 87 -0.66 4.01 2.78
CA LEU A 87 -0.85 5.20 1.95
C LEU A 87 -1.53 6.27 2.81
N ILE A 88 -0.89 7.43 2.91
CA ILE A 88 -1.46 8.57 3.64
C ILE A 88 -1.80 9.66 2.64
N LEU A 89 -3.07 10.05 2.63
CA LEU A 89 -3.59 11.08 1.74
C LEU A 89 -4.25 12.21 2.52
N ARG A 90 -4.12 13.43 2.01
CA ARG A 90 -4.92 14.56 2.46
C ARG A 90 -6.35 14.40 1.94
N GLY A 91 -7.31 14.52 2.82
CA GLY A 91 -8.73 14.46 2.54
C GLY A 91 -9.46 13.51 3.49
N ASP A 92 -10.75 13.72 3.62
CA ASP A 92 -11.67 12.83 4.34
C ASP A 92 -12.18 11.77 3.35
N LEU A 93 -11.49 10.63 3.31
CA LEU A 93 -11.66 9.61 2.27
C LEU A 93 -12.09 8.27 2.86
N GLU A 94 -12.82 7.52 2.04
CA GLU A 94 -13.18 6.13 2.32
C GLU A 94 -12.39 5.17 1.41
N SER A 95 -12.36 3.89 1.78
CA SER A 95 -11.62 2.88 1.01
C SER A 95 -12.01 2.83 -0.46
N LYS A 96 -13.31 2.93 -0.75
CA LYS A 96 -13.84 2.93 -2.11
C LYS A 96 -13.33 4.07 -2.98
N ASP A 97 -12.96 5.21 -2.38
CA ASP A 97 -12.51 6.39 -3.11
C ASP A 97 -11.17 6.18 -3.80
N ILE A 98 -10.37 5.22 -3.34
CA ILE A 98 -9.03 4.96 -3.86
C ILE A 98 -8.88 3.60 -4.55
N VAL A 99 -9.97 2.88 -4.78
CA VAL A 99 -9.90 1.57 -5.47
C VAL A 99 -9.30 1.72 -6.87
N ASP A 100 -9.78 2.69 -7.64
CA ASP A 100 -9.24 2.94 -8.98
C ASP A 100 -7.77 3.38 -8.94
N LEU A 101 -7.41 4.25 -8.02
CA LEU A 101 -6.02 4.68 -7.83
C LEU A 101 -5.11 3.48 -7.54
N MET A 102 -5.55 2.56 -6.66
CA MET A 102 -4.76 1.37 -6.34
C MET A 102 -4.67 0.41 -7.52
N ARG A 103 -5.74 0.22 -8.28
CA ARG A 103 -5.69 -0.58 -9.53
C ARG A 103 -4.64 -0.02 -10.49
N ARG A 104 -4.65 1.28 -10.74
CA ARG A 104 -3.68 1.93 -11.62
C ARG A 104 -2.25 1.85 -11.09
N THR A 105 -2.07 2.04 -9.78
CA THR A 105 -0.77 1.96 -9.13
C THR A 105 -0.16 0.57 -9.27
N PHE A 106 -0.91 -0.48 -8.92
CA PHE A 106 -0.41 -1.85 -9.00
C PHE A 106 -0.31 -2.37 -10.44
N GLN A 107 -1.14 -1.86 -11.35
CA GLN A 107 -0.97 -2.14 -12.78
C GLN A 107 0.35 -1.55 -13.28
N PHE A 108 0.67 -0.32 -12.89
CA PHE A 108 1.95 0.31 -13.23
C PHE A 108 3.14 -0.52 -12.74
N VAL A 109 3.11 -0.99 -11.50
CA VAL A 109 4.18 -1.84 -10.95
C VAL A 109 4.26 -3.17 -11.69
N ALA A 110 3.11 -3.83 -11.92
CA ALA A 110 3.05 -5.12 -12.60
C ALA A 110 3.62 -5.07 -14.03
N ASP A 111 3.44 -3.95 -14.71
CA ASP A 111 3.87 -3.77 -16.11
C ASP A 111 5.21 -3.04 -16.23
N PHE A 112 5.82 -2.64 -15.13
CA PHE A 112 7.02 -1.82 -15.17
C PHE A 112 8.19 -2.53 -15.85
N GLU A 113 8.87 -1.79 -16.73
CA GLU A 113 10.09 -2.22 -17.40
C GLU A 113 11.15 -1.13 -17.24
N GLY A 114 12.39 -1.54 -17.06
CA GLY A 114 13.54 -0.64 -16.94
C GLY A 114 14.09 -0.55 -15.52
N GLU A 115 14.83 0.52 -15.27
CA GLU A 115 15.47 0.76 -13.99
C GLU A 115 14.48 1.35 -12.97
N ILE A 116 14.51 0.82 -11.75
CA ILE A 116 13.65 1.31 -10.67
C ILE A 116 14.05 2.75 -10.33
N PRO A 117 13.10 3.70 -10.32
CA PRO A 117 13.40 5.08 -9.93
C PRO A 117 14.05 5.17 -8.55
N GLY A 118 15.11 5.94 -8.42
CA GLY A 118 15.79 6.14 -7.16
C GLY A 118 16.64 4.96 -6.67
N ALA A 119 16.79 3.88 -7.43
CA ALA A 119 17.62 2.74 -7.08
C ALA A 119 19.10 3.02 -7.37
N ALA A 120 19.63 4.09 -6.82
CA ALA A 120 21.02 4.51 -6.96
C ALA A 120 21.62 4.84 -5.58
N PRO A 121 22.94 4.70 -5.40
CA PRO A 121 23.56 4.90 -4.09
C PRO A 121 23.40 6.31 -3.51
N ARG A 122 23.20 7.30 -4.37
CA ARG A 122 22.96 8.69 -3.92
C ARG A 122 21.50 8.94 -3.49
N ASP A 123 20.58 8.12 -3.97
CA ASP A 123 19.13 8.36 -3.83
C ASP A 123 18.45 7.42 -2.83
N CYS A 124 19.07 6.29 -2.53
CA CYS A 124 18.50 5.25 -1.67
C CYS A 124 19.55 4.74 -0.67
N GLY A 125 19.11 4.56 0.57
CA GLY A 125 19.97 4.06 1.65
C GLY A 125 20.37 2.59 1.51
N ASN A 126 19.68 1.82 0.64
CA ASN A 126 20.00 0.43 0.34
C ASN A 126 19.62 0.09 -1.10
N TYR A 127 20.27 0.74 -2.04
CA TYR A 127 19.90 0.69 -3.46
C TYR A 127 20.04 -0.70 -4.11
N LEU A 128 20.79 -1.61 -3.52
CA LEU A 128 20.96 -2.99 -4.00
C LEU A 128 19.81 -3.92 -3.59
N LEU A 129 19.00 -3.52 -2.61
CA LEU A 129 17.89 -4.32 -2.10
C LEU A 129 16.62 -4.05 -2.88
N HIS A 130 16.58 -4.43 -4.15
CA HIS A 130 15.39 -4.35 -5.00
C HIS A 130 15.23 -5.63 -5.81
N ASP A 131 14.04 -6.20 -5.77
CA ASP A 131 13.68 -7.38 -6.55
C ASP A 131 12.50 -7.02 -7.47
N LEU A 132 12.80 -6.51 -8.66
CA LEU A 132 11.77 -6.08 -9.62
C LEU A 132 10.90 -7.25 -10.09
N PRO A 133 11.44 -8.43 -10.47
CA PRO A 133 10.60 -9.54 -10.87
C PRO A 133 9.57 -9.94 -9.80
N MET A 134 9.96 -10.00 -8.53
CA MET A 134 9.06 -10.33 -7.43
C MET A 134 8.08 -9.20 -7.13
N ALA A 135 8.51 -7.95 -7.23
CA ALA A 135 7.62 -6.79 -7.10
C ALA A 135 6.50 -6.82 -8.14
N LYS A 136 6.84 -7.12 -9.39
CA LYS A 136 5.88 -7.27 -10.49
C LYS A 136 4.93 -8.44 -10.26
N TRP A 137 5.46 -9.59 -9.85
CA TRP A 137 4.66 -10.79 -9.59
C TRP A 137 3.66 -10.56 -8.45
N GLU A 138 4.11 -10.02 -7.33
CA GLU A 138 3.27 -9.72 -6.17
C GLU A 138 2.20 -8.66 -6.49
N SER A 139 2.57 -7.64 -7.26
CA SER A 139 1.64 -6.58 -7.68
C SER A 139 0.58 -7.13 -8.63
N ARG A 140 0.95 -7.99 -9.58
CA ARG A 140 0.00 -8.64 -10.47
C ARG A 140 -0.94 -9.56 -9.72
N LYS A 141 -0.43 -10.31 -8.76
CA LYS A 141 -1.23 -11.19 -7.90
C LYS A 141 -2.27 -10.39 -7.11
N TYR A 142 -1.86 -9.31 -6.44
CA TYR A 142 -2.76 -8.44 -5.69
C TYR A 142 -3.81 -7.80 -6.60
N LEU A 143 -3.39 -7.31 -7.78
CA LEU A 143 -4.28 -6.70 -8.77
C LEU A 143 -5.34 -7.70 -9.25
N THR A 144 -4.93 -8.88 -9.68
CA THR A 144 -5.84 -9.86 -10.31
C THR A 144 -6.70 -10.60 -9.31
N GLU A 145 -6.18 -10.93 -8.13
CA GLU A 145 -6.90 -11.71 -7.12
C GLU A 145 -7.73 -10.85 -6.17
N VAL A 146 -7.36 -9.59 -5.95
CA VAL A 146 -8.02 -8.72 -4.97
C VAL A 146 -8.62 -7.49 -5.61
N LEU A 147 -7.80 -6.60 -6.18
CA LEU A 147 -8.27 -5.28 -6.62
C LEU A 147 -9.29 -5.34 -7.75
N ASN A 148 -9.14 -6.28 -8.68
CA ASN A 148 -10.09 -6.45 -9.78
C ASN A 148 -11.36 -7.22 -9.39
N ASN A 149 -11.42 -7.78 -8.18
CA ASN A 149 -12.55 -8.52 -7.66
C ASN A 149 -12.98 -8.01 -6.27
N ILE A 150 -12.76 -6.73 -6.01
CA ILE A 150 -12.94 -6.17 -4.68
C ILE A 150 -14.40 -6.22 -4.22
N THR A 151 -14.60 -6.59 -2.96
CA THR A 151 -15.91 -6.67 -2.31
C THR A 151 -15.88 -5.85 -1.02
N GLU A 152 -17.03 -5.67 -0.39
CA GLU A 152 -17.12 -4.95 0.89
C GLU A 152 -16.19 -5.54 1.96
N ALA A 153 -16.03 -6.86 1.99
CA ALA A 153 -15.12 -7.54 2.93
C ALA A 153 -13.64 -7.18 2.74
N ASN A 154 -13.28 -6.63 1.57
CA ASN A 154 -11.92 -6.16 1.28
C ASN A 154 -11.76 -4.65 1.53
N LEU A 155 -12.79 -3.96 2.00
CA LEU A 155 -12.81 -2.51 2.16
C LEU A 155 -13.05 -2.05 3.60
N VAL A 156 -13.57 -2.93 4.45
CA VAL A 156 -13.90 -2.63 5.84
C VAL A 156 -13.24 -3.67 6.74
N TYR A 157 -12.60 -3.21 7.80
CA TYR A 157 -11.99 -4.11 8.78
C TYR A 157 -13.02 -5.04 9.40
N PRO A 158 -12.65 -6.32 9.65
CA PRO A 158 -13.54 -7.22 10.36
C PRO A 158 -13.82 -6.66 11.77
N SER A 159 -15.09 -6.71 12.18
CA SER A 159 -15.49 -6.35 13.54
C SER A 159 -14.94 -7.37 14.55
N LEU A 160 -14.53 -6.88 15.72
CA LEU A 160 -14.10 -7.71 16.84
C LEU A 160 -15.25 -8.56 17.39
#